data_00a1380427cc2592c858e8e6dc3e997e
#
_entry.id   00a1380427cc2592c858e8e6dc3e997e
#
_cell.length_a   1.000
_cell.length_b   1.000
_cell.length_c   1.000
_cell.angle_alpha   90.00
_cell.angle_beta   90.00
_cell.angle_gamma   90.00
#
_symmetry.space_group_name_H-M   'P 1'
#
loop_
_entity.id
_entity.type
_entity.pdbx_description
1 polymer ?
#
loop_
_entity_poly.entity_id
_entity_poly.type
_entity_poly.pdbx_seq_one_letter_code
_entity_poly.pdbx_strand_id
1 'polypeptide(L)' 'MSKIKVTQVRSSIDHSERQKRTLQALGLRKMNSSVEVEATPQIKGMVTKVLHLVKVEELA' A
#
# COMPACT_ATOMS: atom_id res chain seq x y z
N MET A 1 6.93 12.38 -13.47
CA MET A 1 7.01 11.42 -12.37
C MET A 1 5.76 10.58 -12.36
N SER A 2 5.90 9.30 -12.05
CA SER A 2 4.76 8.40 -12.08
C SER A 2 4.03 8.41 -10.75
N LYS A 3 2.72 8.27 -10.83
CA LYS A 3 1.88 8.06 -9.66
C LYS A 3 1.28 6.67 -9.72
N ILE A 4 1.11 6.08 -8.56
CA ILE A 4 0.46 4.79 -8.43
C ILE A 4 -0.70 4.90 -7.45
N LYS A 5 -1.71 4.09 -7.70
CA LYS A 5 -2.85 3.96 -6.80
C LYS A 5 -2.72 2.63 -6.08
N VAL A 6 -2.69 2.66 -4.76
CA VAL A 6 -2.57 1.47 -3.93
C VAL A 6 -3.89 1.26 -3.22
N THR A 7 -4.48 0.09 -3.38
CA THR A 7 -5.76 -0.26 -2.76
C THR A 7 -5.56 -1.47 -1.87
N GLN A 8 -5.98 -1.38 -0.63
CA GLN A 8 -5.93 -2.52 0.29
C GLN A 8 -7.07 -3.48 -0.07
N VAL A 9 -6.72 -4.69 -0.48
CA VAL A 9 -7.69 -5.70 -0.90
C VAL A 9 -7.85 -6.83 0.11
N ARG A 10 -6.99 -6.90 1.12
CA ARG A 10 -7.06 -7.91 2.17
C ARG A 10 -6.88 -7.27 3.53
N SER A 11 -7.52 -7.86 4.54
CA SER A 11 -7.38 -7.40 5.92
C SER A 11 -5.97 -7.64 6.44
N SER A 12 -5.47 -6.70 7.24
CA SER A 12 -4.18 -6.83 7.90
C SER A 12 -4.28 -7.41 9.32
N ILE A 13 -5.47 -7.84 9.72
CA ILE A 13 -5.71 -8.28 11.11
C ILE A 13 -4.80 -9.44 11.50
N ASP A 14 -4.60 -10.41 10.61
CA ASP A 14 -3.81 -11.60 10.89
C ASP A 14 -2.35 -11.47 10.45
N HIS A 15 -1.89 -10.24 10.16
CA HIS A 15 -0.54 -10.00 9.67
C HIS A 15 0.29 -9.28 10.74
N SER A 16 1.61 -9.27 10.54
CA SER A 16 2.53 -8.68 11.51
C SER A 16 2.31 -7.17 11.67
N GLU A 17 2.69 -6.65 12.82
CA GLU A 17 2.59 -5.22 13.07
C GLU A 17 3.40 -4.39 12.08
N ARG A 18 4.51 -4.92 11.58
CA ARG A 18 5.30 -4.22 10.57
C ARG A 18 4.48 -3.97 9.31
N GLN A 19 3.71 -4.96 8.89
CA GLN A 19 2.86 -4.83 7.71
C GLN A 19 1.74 -3.84 7.97
N LYS A 20 1.14 -3.88 9.15
CA LYS A 20 0.11 -2.91 9.55
C LYS A 20 0.67 -1.48 9.54
N ARG A 21 1.85 -1.29 10.10
CA ARG A 21 2.50 0.02 10.12
C ARG A 21 2.83 0.51 8.72
N THR A 22 3.28 -0.38 7.85
CA THR A 22 3.56 -0.04 6.46
C THR A 22 2.30 0.43 5.75
N LEU A 23 1.18 -0.27 5.95
CA LEU A 23 -0.10 0.14 5.39
C LEU A 23 -0.54 1.51 5.92
N GLN A 24 -0.38 1.75 7.22
CA GLN A 24 -0.71 3.04 7.81
C GLN A 24 0.17 4.16 7.26
N ALA A 25 1.45 3.89 7.06
CA ALA A 25 2.37 4.87 6.48
C ALA A 25 1.99 5.21 5.05
N LEU A 26 1.42 4.27 4.31
CA LEU A 26 0.90 4.52 2.98
C LEU A 26 -0.45 5.27 3.00
N GLY A 27 -1.11 5.31 4.14
CA GLY A 27 -2.41 5.95 4.29
C GLY A 27 -3.59 4.98 4.19
N LEU A 28 -3.31 3.68 4.16
CA LEU A 28 -4.35 2.65 4.07
C LEU A 28 -4.74 2.21 5.47
N ARG A 29 -5.97 2.49 5.87
CA ARG A 29 -6.45 2.19 7.22
C ARG A 29 -7.54 1.14 7.25
N LYS A 30 -8.28 1.00 6.17
CA LYS A 30 -9.40 0.08 6.09
C LYS A 30 -9.29 -0.78 4.86
N MET A 31 -9.95 -1.93 4.89
CA MET A 31 -10.10 -2.76 3.72
C MET A 31 -10.80 -1.98 2.61
N ASN A 32 -10.35 -2.15 1.39
CA ASN A 32 -10.84 -1.45 0.21
C ASN A 32 -10.53 0.07 0.19
N SER A 33 -9.73 0.58 1.13
CA SER A 33 -9.24 1.95 1.01
C SER A 33 -8.19 2.04 -0.08
N SER A 34 -8.11 3.18 -0.73
CA SER A 34 -7.11 3.43 -1.76
C SER A 34 -6.44 4.76 -1.55
N VAL A 35 -5.19 4.86 -1.95
CA VAL A 35 -4.44 6.11 -1.91
C VAL A 35 -3.64 6.26 -3.19
N GLU A 36 -3.42 7.50 -3.59
CA GLU A 36 -2.56 7.83 -4.71
C GLU A 36 -1.25 8.36 -4.16
N VAL A 37 -0.14 7.77 -4.56
CA VAL A 37 1.19 8.16 -4.08
C VAL A 37 2.16 8.20 -5.24
N GLU A 38 3.22 8.97 -5.09
CA GLU A 38 4.29 8.99 -6.07
C GLU A 38 5.09 7.69 -6.00
N ALA A 39 5.47 7.18 -7.16
CA ALA A 39 6.25 5.94 -7.25
C ALA A 39 7.72 6.19 -6.96
N THR A 40 8.04 6.65 -5.76
CA THR A 40 9.43 6.82 -5.33
C THR A 40 10.02 5.48 -4.90
N PRO A 41 11.36 5.34 -4.87
CA PRO A 41 11.97 4.09 -4.39
C PRO A 41 11.52 3.70 -2.98
N GLN A 42 11.31 4.67 -2.09
CA GLN A 42 10.81 4.38 -0.75
C GLN A 42 9.40 3.81 -0.77
N ILE A 43 8.53 4.43 -1.54
CA ILE A 43 7.13 3.98 -1.67
C ILE A 43 7.08 2.61 -2.32
N LYS A 44 7.87 2.37 -3.36
CA LYS A 44 7.94 1.05 -4.00
C LYS A 44 8.39 -0.02 -3.02
N GLY A 45 9.37 0.28 -2.17
CA GLY A 45 9.84 -0.64 -1.15
C GLY A 45 8.75 -0.97 -0.13
N MET A 46 8.00 0.03 0.32
CA MET A 46 6.90 -0.17 1.25
C MET A 46 5.79 -1.00 0.63
N VAL A 47 5.42 -0.71 -0.59
CA VAL A 47 4.39 -1.45 -1.33
C VAL A 47 4.81 -2.91 -1.51
N THR A 48 6.07 -3.15 -1.84
CA THR A 48 6.58 -4.51 -2.01
C THR A 48 6.41 -5.34 -0.73
N LYS A 49 6.61 -4.74 0.42
CA LYS A 49 6.46 -5.44 1.70
C LYS A 49 5.02 -5.89 1.97
N VAL A 50 4.05 -5.18 1.44
CA VAL A 50 2.63 -5.48 1.66
C VAL A 50 1.91 -5.84 0.37
N LEU A 51 2.66 -6.21 -0.66
CA LEU A 51 2.10 -6.47 -1.99
C LEU A 51 1.01 -7.54 -1.97
N HIS A 52 1.12 -8.51 -1.08
CA HIS A 52 0.11 -9.56 -0.92
C HIS A 52 -1.20 -9.06 -0.29
N LEU A 53 -1.19 -7.84 0.25
CA LEU A 53 -2.35 -7.24 0.90
C LEU A 53 -3.00 -6.14 0.05
N VAL A 54 -2.31 -5.68 -0.98
CA VAL A 54 -2.76 -4.52 -1.75
C VAL A 54 -2.72 -4.81 -3.24
N LYS A 55 -3.45 -4.01 -3.99
CA LYS A 55 -3.40 -3.99 -5.43
C LYS A 55 -2.84 -2.64 -5.86
N VAL A 56 -1.90 -2.67 -6.79
CA VAL A 56 -1.24 -1.45 -7.28
C VAL A 56 -1.64 -1.21 -8.72
N GLU A 57 -2.02 0.02 -9.02
CA GLU A 57 -2.34 0.45 -10.37
C GLU A 57 -1.47 1.65 -10.74
N GLU A 58 -0.91 1.65 -11.93
CA GLU A 58 -0.20 2.81 -12.43
C GLU A 58 -1.19 3.82 -13.00
N LEU A 59 -1.06 5.07 -12.57
CA LEU A 59 -1.96 6.14 -13.01
C LEU A 59 -1.35 7.00 -14.11
N ALA A 60 -0.06 7.04 -14.20
CA ALA A 60 0.62 7.84 -15.21
C ALA A 60 2.02 7.32 -15.48
#